data_0a0b4fdfddceaced5341292d40bdb664
#
_entry.id   0a0b4fdfddceaced5341292d40bdb664
#
_cell.length_a   1.000
_cell.length_b   1.000
_cell.length_c   1.000
_cell.angle_alpha   90.00
_cell.angle_beta   90.00
_cell.angle_gamma   90.00
#
_symmetry.space_group_name_H-M   'P 1'
#
loop_
_entity.id
_entity.type
_entity.pdbx_description
1 polymer ?
#
loop_
_entity_poly.entity_id
_entity_poly.type
_entity_poly.pdbx_seq_one_letter_code
_entity_poly.pdbx_strand_id
1 'polypeptide(L)'
;GYDVLTYDYRGVGSSRPERLRGMEASIRDWALLDMAGVVDWVGAELAPERLFFVGHSVGGQVAGLLDNGASIDGMITMSAQSGYWRLQGAEQKLVVGFHMHVTFPMLTRLFGYLPMKRAGAGEDIPKGVALEWARWCRSRHYLLDDETLPLERYQQFQAPVLAYSVGDDKWGTPRAVDAMMSAYPNLQRSHINPKEVGLDSIGHFG
;
A
#
# COMPACT_ATOMS: atom_id res chain seq x y z
N GLY A 1 24.43 12.30 -3.48
CA GLY A 1 23.65 11.07 -3.62
C GLY A 1 22.69 10.91 -2.45
N TYR A 2 21.85 9.89 -2.49
CA TYR A 2 20.97 9.51 -1.40
C TYR A 2 21.37 8.14 -0.91
N ASP A 3 21.30 7.91 0.38
CA ASP A 3 21.30 6.58 0.96
C ASP A 3 19.88 6.02 0.88
N VAL A 4 19.73 4.73 0.55
CA VAL A 4 18.42 4.09 0.38
C VAL A 4 18.30 2.95 1.38
N LEU A 5 17.23 2.98 2.16
CA LEU A 5 16.84 1.92 3.08
C LEU A 5 15.58 1.24 2.56
N THR A 6 15.58 -0.07 2.52
CA THR A 6 14.41 -0.90 2.25
C THR A 6 14.19 -1.88 3.39
N TYR A 7 12.93 -2.28 3.60
CA TYR A 7 12.57 -3.21 4.67
C TYR A 7 11.40 -4.09 4.24
N ASP A 8 11.24 -5.22 4.91
CA ASP A 8 10.12 -6.11 4.74
C ASP A 8 9.14 -5.94 5.90
N TYR A 9 7.87 -5.81 5.60
CA TYR A 9 6.82 -5.85 6.62
C TYR A 9 6.76 -7.20 7.31
N ARG A 10 6.28 -7.23 8.55
CA ARG A 10 6.06 -8.50 9.27
C ARG A 10 5.23 -9.49 8.45
N GLY A 11 5.72 -10.70 8.37
CA GLY A 11 5.06 -11.80 7.67
C GLY A 11 5.35 -11.92 6.19
N VAL A 12 6.19 -11.06 5.61
CA VAL A 12 6.63 -11.13 4.20
C VAL A 12 8.16 -11.04 4.11
N GLY A 13 8.72 -11.43 2.97
CA GLY A 13 10.15 -11.36 2.71
C GLY A 13 11.01 -12.01 3.79
N SER A 14 12.05 -11.32 4.22
CA SER A 14 12.96 -11.75 5.29
C SER A 14 12.34 -11.65 6.69
N SER A 15 11.27 -10.87 6.85
CA SER A 15 10.51 -10.74 8.09
C SER A 15 9.41 -11.81 8.24
N ARG A 16 9.41 -12.81 7.34
CA ARG A 16 8.46 -13.92 7.39
C ARG A 16 8.89 -14.98 8.40
N PRO A 17 8.01 -15.42 9.34
CA PRO A 17 8.28 -16.58 10.17
C PRO A 17 8.21 -17.88 9.35
N GLU A 18 8.75 -18.97 9.89
CA GLU A 18 8.66 -20.30 9.22
C GLU A 18 7.20 -20.69 8.87
N ARG A 19 6.25 -20.28 9.71
CA ARG A 19 4.83 -20.60 9.55
C ARG A 19 3.99 -19.34 9.64
N LEU A 20 3.26 -19.02 8.57
CA LEU A 20 2.26 -17.93 8.58
C LEU A 20 0.94 -18.32 9.26
N ARG A 21 0.63 -19.63 9.31
CA ARG A 21 -0.60 -20.08 9.99
C ARG A 21 -0.51 -19.75 11.47
N GLY A 22 -1.48 -18.98 11.98
CA GLY A 22 -1.53 -18.50 13.36
C GLY A 22 -0.77 -17.20 13.60
N MET A 23 -0.08 -16.65 12.60
CA MET A 23 0.53 -15.34 12.71
C MET A 23 -0.57 -14.27 12.71
N GLU A 24 -0.53 -13.43 13.72
CA GLU A 24 -1.38 -12.24 13.81
C GLU A 24 -0.63 -11.05 13.22
N ALA A 25 -1.14 -10.51 12.13
CA ALA A 25 -0.67 -9.31 11.46
C ALA A 25 -1.80 -8.74 10.61
N SER A 26 -1.84 -7.41 10.48
CA SER A 26 -2.79 -6.66 9.66
C SER A 26 -2.06 -5.59 8.85
N ILE A 27 -2.73 -4.95 7.90
CA ILE A 27 -2.12 -3.82 7.17
C ILE A 27 -1.93 -2.62 8.10
N ARG A 28 -2.81 -2.46 9.10
CA ARG A 28 -2.60 -1.42 10.12
C ARG A 28 -1.33 -1.65 10.94
N ASP A 29 -0.96 -2.91 11.21
CA ASP A 29 0.31 -3.21 11.88
C ASP A 29 1.50 -2.87 10.99
N TRP A 30 1.38 -3.10 9.67
CA TRP A 30 2.39 -2.67 8.69
C TRP A 30 2.61 -1.16 8.71
N ALA A 31 1.53 -0.38 8.86
CA ALA A 31 1.62 1.07 8.94
C ALA A 31 2.07 1.55 10.31
N LEU A 32 1.30 1.21 11.36
CA LEU A 32 1.40 1.81 12.68
C LEU A 32 2.56 1.25 13.53
N LEU A 33 3.09 0.08 13.17
CA LEU A 33 4.18 -0.56 13.91
C LEU A 33 5.43 -0.70 13.04
N ASP A 34 5.32 -1.31 11.84
CA ASP A 34 6.51 -1.62 11.04
C ASP A 34 7.07 -0.37 10.38
N MET A 35 6.23 0.35 9.63
CA MET A 35 6.63 1.57 8.94
C MET A 35 7.00 2.68 9.93
N ALA A 36 6.20 2.89 10.98
CA ALA A 36 6.50 3.84 12.03
C ALA A 36 7.82 3.51 12.72
N GLY A 37 8.02 2.25 13.09
CA GLY A 37 9.27 1.79 13.72
C GLY A 37 10.50 1.98 12.84
N VAL A 38 10.37 1.80 11.52
CA VAL A 38 11.48 2.10 10.58
C VAL A 38 11.76 3.58 10.50
N VAL A 39 10.75 4.45 10.45
CA VAL A 39 10.94 5.91 10.46
C VAL A 39 11.64 6.36 11.75
N ASP A 40 11.21 5.84 12.91
CA ASP A 40 11.85 6.13 14.21
C ASP A 40 13.30 5.65 14.24
N TRP A 41 13.56 4.43 13.76
CA TRP A 41 14.90 3.88 13.70
C TRP A 41 15.84 4.71 12.82
N VAL A 42 15.36 5.13 11.64
CA VAL A 42 16.12 6.02 10.74
C VAL A 42 16.46 7.33 11.42
N GLY A 43 15.50 7.93 12.12
CA GLY A 43 15.74 9.17 12.87
C GLY A 43 16.75 9.01 14.00
N ALA A 44 16.67 7.90 14.73
CA ALA A 44 17.53 7.65 15.90
C ALA A 44 18.96 7.20 15.52
N GLU A 45 19.08 6.29 14.56
CA GLU A 45 20.37 5.64 14.27
C GLU A 45 21.13 6.30 13.11
N LEU A 46 20.42 6.87 12.12
CA LEU A 46 21.05 7.50 10.96
C LEU A 46 21.02 9.01 11.02
N ALA A 47 20.08 9.60 11.76
CA ALA A 47 19.89 11.04 11.96
C ALA A 47 20.08 11.85 10.65
N PRO A 48 19.36 11.53 9.55
CA PRO A 48 19.57 12.19 8.27
C PRO A 48 19.14 13.67 8.35
N GLU A 49 19.80 14.54 7.58
CA GLU A 49 19.37 15.95 7.45
C GLU A 49 17.98 16.05 6.80
N ARG A 50 17.63 15.11 5.92
CA ARG A 50 16.34 15.00 5.26
C ARG A 50 15.94 13.55 5.09
N LEU A 51 14.67 13.26 5.33
CA LEU A 51 14.07 11.95 5.12
C LEU A 51 13.00 12.03 4.04
N PHE A 52 13.20 11.31 2.94
CA PHE A 52 12.21 11.15 1.89
C PHE A 52 11.63 9.75 1.91
N PHE A 53 10.33 9.65 1.72
CA PHE A 53 9.64 8.39 1.66
C PHE A 53 9.22 8.06 0.23
N VAL A 54 9.49 6.83 -0.23
CA VAL A 54 9.02 6.33 -1.51
C VAL A 54 8.10 5.14 -1.26
N GLY A 55 6.83 5.28 -1.59
CA GLY A 55 5.81 4.26 -1.38
C GLY A 55 5.21 3.75 -2.68
N HIS A 56 5.27 2.43 -2.91
CA HIS A 56 4.53 1.79 -3.98
C HIS A 56 3.25 1.17 -3.44
N SER A 57 2.13 1.33 -4.17
CA SER A 57 0.86 0.68 -3.85
C SER A 57 0.48 0.88 -2.36
N VAL A 58 0.35 -0.20 -1.57
CA VAL A 58 0.01 -0.15 -0.15
C VAL A 58 0.94 0.77 0.66
N GLY A 59 2.24 0.83 0.32
CA GLY A 59 3.19 1.68 1.02
C GLY A 59 2.82 3.16 0.96
N GLY A 60 2.38 3.66 -0.20
CA GLY A 60 1.89 5.04 -0.33
C GLY A 60 0.49 5.24 0.24
N GLN A 61 -0.34 4.18 0.24
CA GLN A 61 -1.69 4.25 0.81
C GLN A 61 -1.65 4.52 2.32
N VAL A 62 -0.85 3.76 3.06
CA VAL A 62 -0.89 3.74 4.53
C VAL A 62 0.10 4.68 5.21
N ALA A 63 1.01 5.31 4.47
CA ALA A 63 1.97 6.27 5.03
C ALA A 63 1.32 7.45 5.76
N GLY A 64 0.12 7.86 5.35
CA GLY A 64 -0.63 8.91 6.04
C GLY A 64 -1.20 8.52 7.41
N LEU A 65 -1.08 7.25 7.81
CA LEU A 65 -1.49 6.78 9.13
C LEU A 65 -0.37 6.93 10.19
N LEU A 66 0.84 7.27 9.77
CA LEU A 66 2.00 7.40 10.66
C LEU A 66 1.80 8.50 11.71
N ASP A 67 2.14 8.22 12.96
CA ASP A 67 2.19 9.21 14.03
C ASP A 67 3.47 10.06 14.00
N ASN A 68 4.53 9.51 13.44
CA ASN A 68 5.81 10.18 13.18
C ASN A 68 5.95 10.70 11.74
N GLY A 69 4.87 10.82 11.00
CA GLY A 69 4.86 11.33 9.61
C GLY A 69 5.43 12.75 9.47
N ALA A 70 5.46 13.54 10.54
CA ALA A 70 6.11 14.85 10.57
C ALA A 70 7.64 14.80 10.39
N SER A 71 8.26 13.65 10.59
CA SER A 71 9.70 13.42 10.35
C SER A 71 10.05 13.23 8.87
N ILE A 72 9.05 13.14 7.99
CA ILE A 72 9.22 12.94 6.55
C ILE A 72 9.17 14.29 5.85
N ASP A 73 10.23 14.66 5.12
CA ASP A 73 10.35 15.93 4.41
C ASP A 73 9.63 15.95 3.05
N GLY A 74 9.35 14.79 2.49
CA GLY A 74 8.62 14.66 1.23
C GLY A 74 8.34 13.20 0.89
N MET A 75 7.26 12.97 0.14
CA MET A 75 6.85 11.64 -0.24
C MET A 75 6.63 11.53 -1.76
N ILE A 76 7.14 10.45 -2.34
CA ILE A 76 6.79 10.04 -3.71
C ILE A 76 6.00 8.75 -3.62
N THR A 77 4.87 8.68 -4.32
CA THR A 77 4.11 7.44 -4.41
C THR A 77 3.92 7.00 -5.85
N MET A 78 4.03 5.69 -6.07
CA MET A 78 3.78 5.06 -7.34
C MET A 78 2.58 4.13 -7.21
N SER A 79 1.54 4.34 -8.04
CA SER A 79 0.36 3.47 -8.06
C SER A 79 -0.26 3.23 -6.67
N ALA A 80 -0.27 4.24 -5.80
CA ALA A 80 -0.91 4.17 -4.48
C ALA A 80 -2.41 4.45 -4.60
N GLN A 81 -3.15 3.44 -4.99
CA GLN A 81 -4.56 3.53 -5.36
C GLN A 81 -5.52 3.11 -4.24
N SER A 82 -6.75 3.55 -4.31
CA SER A 82 -7.86 2.91 -3.60
C SER A 82 -8.06 1.49 -4.13
N GLY A 83 -8.06 0.51 -3.23
CA GLY A 83 -8.34 -0.88 -3.57
C GLY A 83 -9.81 -1.17 -3.84
N TYR A 84 -10.71 -0.18 -3.76
CA TYR A 84 -12.14 -0.41 -4.00
C TYR A 84 -12.39 -1.06 -5.35
N TRP A 85 -12.94 -2.26 -5.34
CA TRP A 85 -13.02 -3.11 -6.53
C TRP A 85 -13.71 -2.46 -7.73
N ARG A 86 -14.63 -1.52 -7.53
CA ARG A 86 -15.33 -0.82 -8.62
C ARG A 86 -14.52 0.29 -9.30
N LEU A 87 -13.40 0.69 -8.71
CA LEU A 87 -12.48 1.66 -9.29
C LEU A 87 -11.40 1.02 -10.17
N GLN A 88 -11.32 -0.30 -10.16
CA GLN A 88 -10.40 -1.07 -11.00
C GLN A 88 -10.79 -0.97 -12.49
N GLY A 89 -9.87 -1.33 -13.37
CA GLY A 89 -10.13 -1.41 -14.81
C GLY A 89 -11.33 -2.30 -15.14
N ALA A 90 -11.98 -2.05 -16.28
CA ALA A 90 -13.25 -2.69 -16.63
C ALA A 90 -13.19 -4.23 -16.58
N GLU A 91 -12.07 -4.80 -17.02
CA GLU A 91 -11.83 -6.25 -17.01
C GLU A 91 -11.54 -6.80 -15.62
N GLN A 92 -10.88 -5.97 -14.77
CA GLN A 92 -10.39 -6.40 -13.47
C GLN A 92 -11.45 -6.37 -12.38
N LYS A 93 -12.42 -5.44 -12.45
CA LYS A 93 -13.35 -5.21 -11.34
C LYS A 93 -14.17 -6.44 -10.91
N LEU A 94 -14.62 -7.27 -11.83
CA LEU A 94 -15.36 -8.49 -11.48
C LEU A 94 -14.45 -9.54 -10.84
N VAL A 95 -13.23 -9.68 -11.37
CA VAL A 95 -12.22 -10.62 -10.85
C VAL A 95 -11.79 -10.18 -9.44
N VAL A 96 -11.42 -8.91 -9.26
CA VAL A 96 -11.06 -8.36 -7.96
C VAL A 96 -12.24 -8.45 -7.00
N GLY A 97 -13.44 -8.07 -7.45
CA GLY A 97 -14.66 -8.20 -6.65
C GLY A 97 -14.87 -9.63 -6.15
N PHE A 98 -14.75 -10.62 -7.00
CA PHE A 98 -14.87 -12.04 -6.62
C PHE A 98 -13.77 -12.46 -5.61
N HIS A 99 -12.51 -12.07 -5.86
CA HIS A 99 -11.42 -12.37 -4.93
C HIS A 99 -11.66 -11.78 -3.55
N MET A 100 -12.06 -10.51 -3.46
CA MET A 100 -12.24 -9.82 -2.19
C MET A 100 -13.48 -10.29 -1.40
N HIS A 101 -14.52 -10.78 -2.09
CA HIS A 101 -15.74 -11.26 -1.42
C HIS A 101 -15.69 -12.77 -1.10
N VAL A 102 -14.99 -13.57 -1.91
CA VAL A 102 -15.06 -15.03 -1.84
C VAL A 102 -13.69 -15.66 -1.63
N THR A 103 -12.76 -15.45 -2.57
CA THR A 103 -11.51 -16.22 -2.62
C THR A 103 -10.63 -15.96 -1.40
N PHE A 104 -10.38 -14.69 -1.05
CA PHE A 104 -9.51 -14.33 0.08
C PHE A 104 -10.08 -14.83 1.41
N PRO A 105 -11.35 -14.58 1.75
CA PRO A 105 -11.95 -15.15 2.96
C PRO A 105 -11.91 -16.68 3.00
N MET A 106 -12.17 -17.34 1.87
CA MET A 106 -12.19 -18.80 1.80
C MET A 106 -10.77 -19.38 1.99
N LEU A 107 -9.79 -18.89 1.21
CA LEU A 107 -8.43 -19.41 1.28
C LEU A 107 -7.77 -19.14 2.63
N THR A 108 -7.95 -17.95 3.19
CA THR A 108 -7.43 -17.63 4.53
C THR A 108 -8.05 -18.49 5.63
N ARG A 109 -9.31 -18.87 5.50
CA ARG A 109 -9.97 -19.79 6.44
C ARG A 109 -9.42 -21.22 6.32
N LEU A 110 -9.15 -21.67 5.10
CA LEU A 110 -8.67 -23.03 4.82
C LEU A 110 -7.19 -23.19 5.21
N PHE A 111 -6.33 -22.27 4.77
CA PHE A 111 -4.88 -22.36 4.94
C PHE A 111 -4.36 -21.67 6.20
N GLY A 112 -5.11 -20.70 6.75
CA GLY A 112 -4.67 -19.84 7.85
C GLY A 112 -3.80 -18.67 7.40
N TYR A 113 -3.63 -18.48 6.09
CA TYR A 113 -2.96 -17.39 5.39
C TYR A 113 -3.44 -17.36 3.92
N LEU A 114 -3.10 -16.34 3.15
CA LEU A 114 -3.40 -16.27 1.72
C LEU A 114 -2.22 -16.81 0.91
N PRO A 115 -2.35 -17.99 0.24
CA PRO A 115 -1.24 -18.69 -0.41
C PRO A 115 -0.96 -18.16 -1.83
N MET A 116 -0.48 -16.92 -1.96
CA MET A 116 -0.23 -16.24 -3.23
C MET A 116 0.92 -16.87 -4.01
N LYS A 117 1.96 -17.37 -3.34
CA LYS A 117 3.09 -18.08 -3.98
C LYS A 117 2.62 -19.27 -4.84
N ARG A 118 1.63 -20.02 -4.36
CA ARG A 118 1.08 -21.16 -5.10
C ARG A 118 0.37 -20.75 -6.39
N ALA A 119 -0.14 -19.53 -6.44
CA ALA A 119 -0.80 -18.95 -7.62
C ALA A 119 0.17 -18.20 -8.55
N GLY A 120 1.47 -18.12 -8.20
CA GLY A 120 2.44 -17.30 -8.92
C GLY A 120 2.16 -15.80 -8.85
N ALA A 121 1.43 -15.37 -7.81
CA ALA A 121 0.91 -14.00 -7.67
C ALA A 121 1.62 -13.19 -6.58
N GLY A 122 2.86 -13.55 -6.25
CA GLY A 122 3.69 -12.87 -5.26
C GLY A 122 3.89 -13.64 -3.97
N GLU A 123 4.18 -12.93 -2.89
CA GLU A 123 4.42 -13.52 -1.57
C GLU A 123 3.11 -13.99 -0.91
N ASP A 124 3.21 -15.04 -0.08
CA ASP A 124 2.09 -15.44 0.78
C ASP A 124 1.84 -14.36 1.83
N ILE A 125 0.58 -14.08 2.10
CA ILE A 125 0.16 -12.96 2.95
C ILE A 125 -0.47 -13.48 4.24
N PRO A 126 -0.13 -12.92 5.42
CA PRO A 126 -0.78 -13.26 6.69
C PRO A 126 -2.31 -13.12 6.61
N LYS A 127 -3.02 -13.98 7.32
CA LYS A 127 -4.49 -14.03 7.29
C LYS A 127 -5.14 -12.67 7.59
N GLY A 128 -4.67 -11.99 8.65
CA GLY A 128 -5.26 -10.70 9.06
C GLY A 128 -5.05 -9.62 8.01
N VAL A 129 -3.85 -9.54 7.39
CA VAL A 129 -3.55 -8.63 6.29
C VAL A 129 -4.50 -8.87 5.11
N ALA A 130 -4.66 -10.13 4.67
CA ALA A 130 -5.52 -10.47 3.55
C ALA A 130 -7.00 -10.15 3.81
N LEU A 131 -7.49 -10.40 5.03
CA LEU A 131 -8.87 -10.15 5.41
C LEU A 131 -9.16 -8.65 5.59
N GLU A 132 -8.23 -7.89 6.15
CA GLU A 132 -8.34 -6.44 6.28
C GLU A 132 -8.34 -5.79 4.90
N TRP A 133 -7.41 -6.19 4.03
CA TRP A 133 -7.38 -5.73 2.64
C TRP A 133 -8.69 -6.03 1.92
N ALA A 134 -9.18 -7.28 2.00
CA ALA A 134 -10.46 -7.67 1.39
C ALA A 134 -11.64 -6.85 1.95
N ARG A 135 -11.64 -6.52 3.24
CA ARG A 135 -12.65 -5.68 3.87
C ARG A 135 -12.64 -4.27 3.28
N TRP A 136 -11.47 -3.63 3.21
CA TRP A 136 -11.33 -2.30 2.64
C TRP A 136 -11.66 -2.25 1.15
N CYS A 137 -11.25 -3.26 0.36
CA CYS A 137 -11.57 -3.33 -1.07
C CYS A 137 -13.08 -3.41 -1.36
N ARG A 138 -13.90 -3.81 -0.40
CA ARG A 138 -15.37 -3.83 -0.51
C ARG A 138 -16.02 -2.51 -0.11
N SER A 139 -15.33 -1.65 0.63
CA SER A 139 -15.78 -0.33 1.06
C SER A 139 -15.58 0.73 -0.03
N ARG A 140 -16.55 1.63 -0.17
CA ARG A 140 -16.57 2.64 -1.24
C ARG A 140 -15.37 3.58 -1.20
N HIS A 141 -14.96 4.00 -0.01
CA HIS A 141 -13.80 4.86 0.19
C HIS A 141 -12.59 4.08 0.71
N TYR A 142 -12.61 2.73 0.53
CA TYR A 142 -11.50 1.86 0.86
C TYR A 142 -11.14 1.92 2.35
N LEU A 143 -9.86 2.09 2.70
CA LEU A 143 -9.41 2.22 4.09
C LEU A 143 -9.91 3.51 4.76
N LEU A 144 -10.30 4.52 3.99
CA LEU A 144 -10.83 5.79 4.51
C LEU A 144 -12.25 5.65 5.11
N ASP A 145 -12.92 4.49 4.93
CA ASP A 145 -14.16 4.15 5.63
C ASP A 145 -13.91 3.41 6.97
N ASP A 146 -12.65 3.14 7.32
CA ASP A 146 -12.32 2.41 8.56
C ASP A 146 -12.10 3.38 9.72
N GLU A 147 -13.17 3.69 10.45
CA GLU A 147 -13.18 4.60 11.60
C GLU A 147 -12.27 4.15 12.76
N THR A 148 -11.73 2.92 12.72
CA THR A 148 -10.77 2.42 13.71
C THR A 148 -9.33 2.82 13.41
N LEU A 149 -9.08 3.45 12.25
CA LEU A 149 -7.79 3.99 11.87
C LEU A 149 -7.68 5.47 12.27
N PRO A 150 -6.49 5.96 12.58
CA PRO A 150 -6.25 7.39 12.88
C PRO A 150 -6.24 8.23 11.59
N LEU A 151 -7.41 8.32 10.91
CA LEU A 151 -7.54 8.93 9.58
C LEU A 151 -7.22 10.43 9.58
N GLU A 152 -7.36 11.11 10.70
CA GLU A 152 -6.98 12.52 10.87
C GLU A 152 -5.50 12.79 10.58
N ARG A 153 -4.64 11.78 10.72
CA ARG A 153 -3.20 11.88 10.46
C ARG A 153 -2.89 12.17 8.99
N TYR A 154 -3.76 11.77 8.04
CA TYR A 154 -3.60 12.17 6.63
C TYR A 154 -3.58 13.68 6.48
N GLN A 155 -4.46 14.38 7.17
CA GLN A 155 -4.52 15.85 7.13
C GLN A 155 -3.36 16.51 7.92
N GLN A 156 -2.73 15.77 8.83
CA GLN A 156 -1.55 16.22 9.58
C GLN A 156 -0.25 15.98 8.81
N PHE A 157 -0.28 15.17 7.75
CA PHE A 157 0.89 14.92 6.91
C PHE A 157 1.17 16.12 6.00
N GLN A 158 2.00 17.05 6.49
CA GLN A 158 2.24 18.35 5.84
C GLN A 158 3.36 18.33 4.80
N ALA A 159 4.15 17.27 4.69
CA ALA A 159 5.18 17.15 3.67
C ALA A 159 4.56 17.14 2.25
N PRO A 160 5.26 17.67 1.23
CA PRO A 160 4.83 17.54 -0.15
C PRO A 160 4.68 16.08 -0.56
N VAL A 161 3.58 15.75 -1.24
CA VAL A 161 3.32 14.40 -1.76
C VAL A 161 3.22 14.45 -3.27
N LEU A 162 4.14 13.79 -3.97
CA LEU A 162 4.10 13.62 -5.42
C LEU A 162 3.59 12.21 -5.74
N ALA A 163 2.37 12.13 -6.25
CA ALA A 163 1.72 10.84 -6.51
C ALA A 163 1.58 10.56 -8.00
N TYR A 164 2.18 9.46 -8.44
CA TYR A 164 2.14 8.99 -9.82
C TYR A 164 1.09 7.90 -10.00
N SER A 165 0.38 7.98 -11.13
CA SER A 165 -0.35 6.87 -11.72
C SER A 165 0.29 6.47 -13.04
N VAL A 166 0.16 5.21 -13.44
CA VAL A 166 0.77 4.65 -14.65
C VAL A 166 -0.30 4.27 -15.66
N GLY A 167 -0.10 4.60 -16.92
CA GLY A 167 -1.14 4.52 -17.96
C GLY A 167 -1.64 3.13 -18.27
N ASP A 168 -0.80 2.11 -18.14
CA ASP A 168 -1.11 0.72 -18.38
C ASP A 168 -1.31 -0.09 -17.09
N ASP A 169 -1.33 0.57 -15.92
CA ASP A 169 -1.64 -0.07 -14.64
C ASP A 169 -3.14 -0.34 -14.53
N LYS A 170 -3.50 -1.62 -14.65
CA LYS A 170 -4.90 -2.06 -14.57
C LYS A 170 -5.47 -2.06 -13.14
N TRP A 171 -4.59 -1.99 -12.12
CA TRP A 171 -4.96 -1.97 -10.70
C TRP A 171 -4.97 -0.55 -10.14
N GLY A 172 -3.92 0.21 -10.45
CA GLY A 172 -3.75 1.60 -10.04
C GLY A 172 -4.27 2.58 -11.06
N THR A 173 -5.54 2.44 -11.50
CA THR A 173 -6.11 3.40 -12.46
C THR A 173 -5.98 4.83 -11.93
N PRO A 174 -5.83 5.87 -12.79
CA PRO A 174 -5.73 7.25 -12.34
C PRO A 174 -6.85 7.64 -11.37
N ARG A 175 -8.09 7.20 -11.66
CA ARG A 175 -9.25 7.44 -10.80
C ARG A 175 -9.12 6.76 -9.42
N ALA A 176 -8.55 5.57 -9.37
CA ALA A 176 -8.34 4.86 -8.11
C ALA A 176 -7.22 5.53 -7.28
N VAL A 177 -6.16 6.01 -7.94
CA VAL A 177 -5.09 6.78 -7.30
C VAL A 177 -5.63 8.11 -6.77
N ASP A 178 -6.44 8.83 -7.55
CA ASP A 178 -7.08 10.08 -7.11
C ASP A 178 -7.95 9.85 -5.87
N ALA A 179 -8.76 8.78 -5.87
CA ALA A 179 -9.65 8.45 -4.76
C ALA A 179 -8.91 8.18 -3.45
N MET A 180 -7.69 7.64 -3.49
CA MET A 180 -6.88 7.39 -2.29
C MET A 180 -6.05 8.61 -1.89
N MET A 181 -5.32 9.17 -2.87
CA MET A 181 -4.31 10.18 -2.59
C MET A 181 -4.92 11.55 -2.26
N SER A 182 -6.18 11.80 -2.60
CA SER A 182 -6.90 13.04 -2.20
C SER A 182 -7.02 13.21 -0.68
N ALA A 183 -6.69 12.20 0.12
CA ALA A 183 -6.62 12.32 1.57
C ALA A 183 -5.43 13.20 2.04
N TYR A 184 -4.39 13.37 1.22
CA TYR A 184 -3.22 14.17 1.56
C TYR A 184 -3.41 15.65 1.17
N PRO A 185 -3.12 16.61 2.08
CA PRO A 185 -3.40 18.03 1.83
C PRO A 185 -2.46 18.66 0.80
N ASN A 186 -1.18 18.30 0.78
CA ASN A 186 -0.16 18.88 -0.10
C ASN A 186 0.16 17.95 -1.28
N LEU A 187 -0.89 17.44 -1.93
CA LEU A 187 -0.81 16.49 -3.03
C LEU A 187 -0.52 17.19 -4.37
N GLN A 188 0.49 16.69 -5.08
CA GLN A 188 0.72 16.91 -6.49
C GLN A 188 0.51 15.61 -7.25
N ARG A 189 -0.33 15.64 -8.30
CA ARG A 189 -0.63 14.47 -9.11
C ARG A 189 0.14 14.53 -10.42
N SER A 190 0.68 13.37 -10.80
CA SER A 190 1.31 13.17 -12.11
C SER A 190 0.86 11.83 -12.71
N HIS A 191 0.97 11.74 -14.03
CA HIS A 191 0.62 10.53 -14.78
C HIS A 191 1.78 10.16 -15.69
N ILE A 192 2.17 8.90 -15.68
CA ILE A 192 3.23 8.38 -16.53
C ILE A 192 2.60 7.53 -17.63
N ASN A 193 2.79 7.96 -18.88
CA ASN A 193 2.55 7.10 -20.02
C ASN A 193 3.85 6.35 -20.34
N PRO A 194 3.87 4.99 -20.32
CA PRO A 194 5.08 4.24 -20.60
C PRO A 194 5.81 4.68 -21.87
N LYS A 195 5.07 4.92 -22.94
CA LYS A 195 5.64 5.34 -24.23
C LYS A 195 6.33 6.70 -24.20
N GLU A 196 5.88 7.63 -23.36
CA GLU A 196 6.47 8.96 -23.21
C GLU A 196 7.83 8.92 -22.49
N VAL A 197 8.06 7.85 -21.72
CA VAL A 197 9.36 7.61 -21.04
C VAL A 197 10.19 6.52 -21.73
N GLY A 198 9.83 6.14 -22.96
CA GLY A 198 10.59 5.21 -23.79
C GLY A 198 10.46 3.73 -23.41
N LEU A 199 9.39 3.37 -22.71
CA LEU A 199 9.10 2.00 -22.30
C LEU A 199 7.89 1.46 -23.05
N ASP A 200 7.87 0.15 -23.33
CA ASP A 200 6.73 -0.52 -23.94
C ASP A 200 5.59 -0.71 -22.94
N SER A 201 5.92 -1.04 -21.71
CA SER A 201 4.99 -1.17 -20.59
C SER A 201 5.68 -0.93 -19.26
N ILE A 202 4.90 -0.58 -18.23
CA ILE A 202 5.31 -0.50 -16.83
C ILE A 202 4.39 -1.38 -15.98
N GLY A 203 3.06 -1.26 -16.15
CA GLY A 203 2.08 -2.00 -15.36
C GLY A 203 2.07 -1.56 -13.89
N HIS A 204 1.65 -2.50 -13.00
CA HIS A 204 1.59 -2.21 -11.55
C HIS A 204 2.92 -2.41 -10.83
N PHE A 205 3.76 -3.30 -11.29
CA PHE A 205 5.01 -3.70 -10.60
C PHE A 205 6.30 -3.34 -11.34
N GLY A 206 6.24 -2.70 -12.50
CA GLY A 206 7.38 -2.30 -13.31
C GLY A 206 7.84 -3.36 -14.30
#